data_e7a84d1cc91d75eab29c6965d1935950
#
_entry.id   e7a84d1cc91d75eab29c6965d1935950
#
_cell.length_a   1.000
_cell.length_b   1.000
_cell.length_c   1.000
_cell.angle_alpha   90.00
_cell.angle_beta   90.00
_cell.angle_gamma   90.00
#
_symmetry.space_group_name_H-M   'P 1'
#
loop_
_entity.id
_entity.type
_entity.pdbx_description
1 polymer ?
#
loop_
_entity_poly.entity_id
_entity_poly.type
_entity_poly.pdbx_seq_one_letter_code
_entity_poly.pdbx_strand_id
1 'polypeptide(L)'
;MSHSAVSRHIKLLEEHLGVLLFERRIRQSVLTPAGQAFYEQVSVALTQIAAAAVSLRRGAALRKVTVNVRPSFAVRWLIPRLPQFMALYPQIQPEVVTSTLLPDPAKETFDLVIRRGRSGWAPSLQPQRLLEDEILVVAAPSLLQSTALNSPKDLGRHTLLVSRSRANDWQKWLEHCGLKPLRQPPTLHFDHLHFVLQACVDGLGLALCPASLLAKDLSSGRLVCPLPELHQPLTRYYYALAADAAPEAQVFIEWMLAQIQQDAVTNRTQVPTQASGA
;
A
#
# COMPACT_ATOMS: atom_id res chain seq x y z
N MET A 1 24.52 15.52 -18.15
CA MET A 1 25.55 14.47 -18.35
C MET A 1 25.27 13.74 -19.67
N SER A 2 26.29 13.45 -20.48
CA SER A 2 26.08 12.70 -21.74
C SER A 2 25.89 11.20 -21.47
N HIS A 3 25.13 10.51 -22.32
CA HIS A 3 24.93 9.06 -22.23
C HIS A 3 26.23 8.24 -22.15
N SER A 4 27.25 8.70 -22.84
CA SER A 4 28.58 8.07 -22.84
C SER A 4 29.31 8.16 -21.49
N ALA A 5 29.16 9.27 -20.77
CA ALA A 5 29.74 9.45 -19.44
C ALA A 5 29.09 8.53 -18.41
N VAL A 6 27.75 8.42 -18.44
CA VAL A 6 27.00 7.53 -17.54
C VAL A 6 27.39 6.06 -17.76
N SER A 7 27.45 5.62 -19.03
CA SER A 7 27.84 4.24 -19.36
C SER A 7 29.27 3.91 -18.91
N ARG A 8 30.18 4.88 -18.98
CA ARG A 8 31.55 4.68 -18.49
C ARG A 8 31.63 4.54 -16.97
N HIS A 9 30.86 5.35 -16.23
CA HIS A 9 30.82 5.25 -14.76
C HIS A 9 30.18 3.94 -14.27
N ILE A 10 29.13 3.49 -14.95
CA ILE A 10 28.52 2.19 -14.67
C ILE A 10 29.54 1.06 -14.85
N LYS A 11 30.28 1.06 -15.97
CA LYS A 11 31.30 0.04 -16.25
C LYS A 11 32.39 0.01 -15.18
N LEU A 12 32.89 1.18 -14.77
CA LEU A 12 33.89 1.29 -13.70
C LEU A 12 33.36 0.77 -12.36
N LEU A 13 32.09 1.01 -12.07
CA LEU A 13 31.43 0.52 -10.86
C LEU A 13 31.28 -1.01 -10.90
N GLU A 14 30.85 -1.58 -12.03
CA GLU A 14 30.75 -3.03 -12.22
C GLU A 14 32.12 -3.72 -12.12
N GLU A 15 33.16 -3.11 -12.69
CA GLU A 15 34.54 -3.58 -12.57
C GLU A 15 35.04 -3.56 -11.11
N HIS A 16 34.71 -2.49 -10.36
CA HIS A 16 35.08 -2.37 -8.95
C HIS A 16 34.36 -3.39 -8.06
N LEU A 17 33.07 -3.64 -8.31
CA LEU A 17 32.24 -4.57 -7.55
C LEU A 17 32.45 -6.03 -7.97
N GLY A 18 33.05 -6.28 -9.13
CA GLY A 18 33.24 -7.62 -9.69
C GLY A 18 31.93 -8.29 -10.14
N VAL A 19 30.83 -7.53 -10.28
CA VAL A 19 29.50 -8.03 -10.61
C VAL A 19 28.84 -7.10 -11.62
N LEU A 20 28.15 -7.68 -12.62
CA LEU A 20 27.35 -6.91 -13.57
C LEU A 20 26.06 -6.43 -12.91
N LEU A 21 25.81 -5.14 -12.97
CA LEU A 21 24.59 -4.51 -12.46
C LEU A 21 23.50 -4.36 -13.53
N PHE A 22 23.92 -4.31 -14.82
CA PHE A 22 23.02 -4.15 -15.95
C PHE A 22 23.21 -5.24 -16.99
N GLU A 23 22.11 -5.74 -17.51
CA GLU A 23 22.04 -6.60 -18.69
C GLU A 23 21.63 -5.76 -19.91
N ARG A 24 22.41 -5.80 -20.98
CA ARG A 24 22.11 -5.09 -22.25
C ARG A 24 21.19 -5.96 -23.11
N ARG A 25 19.97 -5.51 -23.32
CA ARG A 25 19.02 -6.07 -24.29
C ARG A 25 18.88 -5.15 -25.49
N ILE A 26 18.34 -5.67 -26.59
CA ILE A 26 18.09 -4.88 -27.80
C ILE A 26 17.23 -3.66 -27.46
N ARG A 27 17.83 -2.46 -27.50
CA ARG A 27 17.24 -1.15 -27.18
C ARG A 27 16.93 -0.85 -25.70
N GLN A 28 17.33 -1.71 -24.74
CA GLN A 28 17.08 -1.49 -23.31
C GLN A 28 18.27 -1.97 -22.46
N SER A 29 18.55 -1.26 -21.36
CA SER A 29 19.38 -1.77 -20.26
C SER A 29 18.45 -2.13 -19.11
N VAL A 30 18.54 -3.35 -18.62
CA VAL A 30 17.72 -3.87 -17.52
C VAL A 30 18.64 -4.23 -16.35
N LEU A 31 18.23 -3.98 -15.11
CA LEU A 31 19.00 -4.36 -13.94
C LEU A 31 19.09 -5.90 -13.84
N THR A 32 20.28 -6.39 -13.49
CA THR A 32 20.45 -7.79 -13.05
C THR A 32 19.86 -7.96 -11.63
N PRO A 33 19.66 -9.18 -11.12
CA PRO A 33 19.28 -9.38 -9.71
C PRO A 33 20.25 -8.74 -8.72
N ALA A 34 21.57 -8.79 -8.99
CA ALA A 34 22.59 -8.09 -8.20
C ALA A 34 22.46 -6.57 -8.33
N GLY A 35 22.19 -6.07 -9.55
CA GLY A 35 21.93 -4.66 -9.82
C GLY A 35 20.70 -4.15 -9.10
N GLN A 36 19.64 -4.94 -9.02
CA GLN A 36 18.42 -4.60 -8.30
C GLN A 36 18.66 -4.48 -6.78
N ALA A 37 19.33 -5.48 -6.18
CA ALA A 37 19.69 -5.46 -4.77
C ALA A 37 20.61 -4.28 -4.42
N PHE A 38 21.57 -3.99 -5.28
CA PHE A 38 22.48 -2.85 -5.12
C PHE A 38 21.75 -1.50 -5.24
N TYR A 39 20.84 -1.37 -6.24
CA TYR A 39 20.02 -0.18 -6.44
C TYR A 39 19.14 0.13 -5.21
N GLU A 40 18.51 -0.88 -4.63
CA GLU A 40 17.66 -0.72 -3.43
C GLU A 40 18.47 -0.14 -2.25
N GLN A 41 19.67 -0.59 -2.02
CA GLN A 41 20.51 -0.09 -0.92
C GLN A 41 21.13 1.28 -1.24
N VAL A 42 21.64 1.48 -2.45
CA VAL A 42 22.32 2.73 -2.84
C VAL A 42 21.33 3.88 -2.98
N SER A 43 20.13 3.63 -3.51
CA SER A 43 19.08 4.67 -3.60
C SER A 43 18.70 5.21 -2.22
N VAL A 44 18.61 4.35 -1.21
CA VAL A 44 18.38 4.76 0.19
C VAL A 44 19.54 5.64 0.69
N ALA A 45 20.78 5.21 0.50
CA ALA A 45 21.97 5.95 0.94
C ALA A 45 22.09 7.33 0.26
N LEU A 46 21.87 7.39 -1.06
CA LEU A 46 21.88 8.65 -1.80
C LEU A 46 20.76 9.61 -1.36
N THR A 47 19.59 9.08 -1.06
CA THR A 47 18.47 9.87 -0.51
C THR A 47 18.82 10.44 0.86
N GLN A 48 19.48 9.67 1.73
CA GLN A 48 19.96 10.14 3.03
C GLN A 48 21.01 11.26 2.88
N ILE A 49 21.97 11.11 1.96
CA ILE A 49 22.97 12.14 1.68
C ILE A 49 22.31 13.42 1.16
N ALA A 50 21.35 13.30 0.24
CA ALA A 50 20.60 14.44 -0.28
C ALA A 50 19.80 15.14 0.84
N ALA A 51 19.13 14.38 1.72
CA ALA A 51 18.41 14.89 2.86
C ALA A 51 19.33 15.63 3.85
N ALA A 52 20.50 15.06 4.16
CA ALA A 52 21.52 15.70 5.00
C ALA A 52 22.03 17.02 4.39
N ALA A 53 22.28 17.05 3.09
CA ALA A 53 22.68 18.26 2.38
C ALA A 53 21.59 19.37 2.42
N VAL A 54 20.31 18.99 2.31
CA VAL A 54 19.18 19.91 2.45
C VAL A 54 19.06 20.43 3.88
N SER A 55 19.24 19.59 4.88
CA SER A 55 19.20 19.96 6.30
C SER A 55 20.29 21.00 6.67
N LEU A 56 21.49 20.84 6.16
CA LEU A 56 22.59 21.78 6.34
C LEU A 56 22.32 23.16 5.72
N ARG A 57 21.56 23.21 4.64
CA ARG A 57 21.25 24.47 3.93
C ARG A 57 20.12 25.27 4.60
N ARG A 58 19.25 24.66 5.40
CA ARG A 58 17.99 25.28 5.86
C ARG A 58 17.85 25.52 7.36
N GLY A 59 18.88 25.21 8.19
CA GLY A 59 18.77 25.37 9.65
C GLY A 59 17.67 24.47 10.27
N ALA A 60 17.94 23.88 11.40
CA ALA A 60 17.26 22.72 12.00
C ALA A 60 15.82 22.93 12.54
N ALA A 61 14.95 23.68 11.89
CA ALA A 61 13.54 23.71 12.26
C ALA A 61 12.82 22.50 11.64
N LEU A 62 12.26 21.62 12.48
CA LEU A 62 11.38 20.53 12.05
C LEU A 62 10.20 21.12 11.27
N ARG A 63 9.98 20.59 10.06
CA ARG A 63 8.88 21.02 9.20
C ARG A 63 7.77 19.98 9.26
N LYS A 64 6.62 20.42 9.70
CA LYS A 64 5.43 19.57 9.78
C LYS A 64 4.85 19.36 8.40
N VAL A 65 4.35 18.12 8.18
CA VAL A 65 3.50 17.75 7.03
C VAL A 65 2.26 17.06 7.56
N THR A 66 1.11 17.71 7.46
CA THR A 66 -0.17 17.18 7.93
C THR A 66 -0.81 16.32 6.83
N VAL A 67 -0.90 15.02 7.10
CA VAL A 67 -1.41 14.02 6.15
C VAL A 67 -2.77 13.52 6.63
N ASN A 68 -3.83 13.87 5.92
CA ASN A 68 -5.20 13.45 6.25
C ASN A 68 -5.56 12.20 5.45
N VAL A 69 -5.77 11.07 6.16
CA VAL A 69 -6.04 9.76 5.56
C VAL A 69 -7.19 9.04 6.25
N ARG A 70 -7.70 7.97 5.65
CA ARG A 70 -8.67 7.09 6.33
C ARG A 70 -7.98 6.28 7.44
N PRO A 71 -8.67 6.03 8.59
CA PRO A 71 -8.07 5.33 9.73
C PRO A 71 -7.41 4.00 9.36
N SER A 72 -8.09 3.16 8.55
CA SER A 72 -7.55 1.84 8.19
C SER A 72 -6.31 1.94 7.30
N PHE A 73 -6.25 2.94 6.41
CA PHE A 73 -5.05 3.19 5.59
C PHE A 73 -3.89 3.70 6.46
N ALA A 74 -4.18 4.59 7.41
CA ALA A 74 -3.17 5.04 8.37
C ALA A 74 -2.55 3.86 9.13
N VAL A 75 -3.38 3.05 9.79
CA VAL A 75 -2.91 1.96 10.68
C VAL A 75 -2.22 0.84 9.91
N ARG A 76 -2.73 0.48 8.74
CA ARG A 76 -2.30 -0.75 8.04
C ARG A 76 -1.25 -0.52 6.95
N TRP A 77 -1.25 0.67 6.33
CA TRP A 77 -0.32 0.98 5.25
C TRP A 77 0.71 2.05 5.64
N LEU A 78 0.27 3.22 6.16
CA LEU A 78 1.13 4.38 6.34
C LEU A 78 2.03 4.25 7.57
N ILE A 79 1.44 4.08 8.76
CA ILE A 79 2.17 4.05 10.04
C ILE A 79 3.30 3.01 10.06
N PRO A 80 3.12 1.77 9.56
CA PRO A 80 4.21 0.80 9.53
C PRO A 80 5.43 1.21 8.70
N ARG A 81 5.26 2.16 7.76
CA ARG A 81 6.31 2.67 6.87
C ARG A 81 6.93 3.99 7.33
N LEU A 82 6.28 4.72 8.25
CA LEU A 82 6.80 6.00 8.77
C LEU A 82 8.21 5.91 9.37
N PRO A 83 8.62 4.85 10.08
CA PRO A 83 10.00 4.75 10.57
C PRO A 83 11.05 4.88 9.46
N GLN A 84 10.80 4.29 8.29
CA GLN A 84 11.67 4.42 7.13
C GLN A 84 11.67 5.86 6.59
N PHE A 85 10.49 6.49 6.48
CA PHE A 85 10.39 7.90 6.06
C PHE A 85 11.17 8.81 6.98
N MET A 86 10.98 8.68 8.31
CA MET A 86 11.64 9.51 9.30
C MET A 86 13.16 9.31 9.32
N ALA A 87 13.63 8.10 9.02
CA ALA A 87 15.07 7.83 8.86
C ALA A 87 15.65 8.49 7.61
N LEU A 88 14.89 8.53 6.51
CA LEU A 88 15.30 9.16 5.24
C LEU A 88 15.22 10.70 5.29
N TYR A 89 14.23 11.23 5.99
CA TYR A 89 13.91 12.67 6.04
C TYR A 89 13.75 13.16 7.50
N PRO A 90 14.82 13.15 8.31
CA PRO A 90 14.73 13.45 9.75
C PRO A 90 14.26 14.89 10.04
N GLN A 91 14.34 15.79 9.05
CA GLN A 91 13.87 17.18 9.15
C GLN A 91 12.36 17.34 8.90
N ILE A 92 11.68 16.29 8.41
CA ILE A 92 10.23 16.32 8.14
C ILE A 92 9.50 15.55 9.22
N GLN A 93 8.58 16.22 9.89
CA GLN A 93 7.72 15.61 10.91
C GLN A 93 6.33 15.35 10.32
N PRO A 94 5.96 14.11 9.96
CA PRO A 94 4.62 13.82 9.53
C PRO A 94 3.64 13.86 10.70
N GLU A 95 2.53 14.55 10.52
CA GLU A 95 1.39 14.58 11.42
C GLU A 95 0.22 13.84 10.74
N VAL A 96 -0.14 12.65 11.24
CA VAL A 96 -1.18 11.83 10.63
C VAL A 96 -2.51 12.13 11.28
N VAL A 97 -3.40 12.75 10.51
CA VAL A 97 -4.79 13.02 10.90
C VAL A 97 -5.72 12.04 10.19
N THR A 98 -6.69 11.49 10.91
CA THR A 98 -7.60 10.52 10.32
C THR A 98 -9.04 11.03 10.26
N SER A 99 -9.69 10.84 9.10
CA SER A 99 -11.09 11.16 8.89
C SER A 99 -11.73 10.13 7.95
N THR A 100 -13.02 9.86 8.13
CA THR A 100 -13.82 9.03 7.23
C THR A 100 -14.41 9.83 6.07
N LEU A 101 -14.54 11.14 6.24
CA LEU A 101 -15.03 12.06 5.22
C LEU A 101 -13.86 12.75 4.51
N LEU A 102 -14.11 13.31 3.34
CA LEU A 102 -13.16 14.24 2.71
C LEU A 102 -13.10 15.50 3.56
N PRO A 103 -11.89 16.02 3.88
CA PRO A 103 -11.77 17.28 4.59
C PRO A 103 -12.23 18.43 3.71
N ASP A 104 -12.79 19.45 4.35
CA ASP A 104 -13.11 20.72 3.71
C ASP A 104 -11.91 21.66 3.83
N PRO A 105 -11.20 22.02 2.73
CA PRO A 105 -10.04 22.89 2.79
C PRO A 105 -10.32 24.28 3.38
N ALA A 106 -11.59 24.70 3.40
CA ALA A 106 -11.99 25.97 4.01
C ALA A 106 -12.11 25.91 5.54
N LYS A 107 -12.17 24.70 6.12
CA LYS A 107 -12.40 24.48 7.56
C LYS A 107 -11.30 23.69 8.25
N GLU A 108 -10.53 22.91 7.49
CA GLU A 108 -9.54 21.99 8.02
C GLU A 108 -8.18 22.25 7.36
N THR A 109 -7.13 22.32 8.16
CA THR A 109 -5.76 22.51 7.67
C THR A 109 -5.12 21.13 7.44
N PHE A 110 -4.62 20.90 6.23
CA PHE A 110 -3.83 19.73 5.85
C PHE A 110 -2.93 20.08 4.68
N ASP A 111 -1.83 19.36 4.52
CA ASP A 111 -0.93 19.48 3.36
C ASP A 111 -1.27 18.46 2.29
N LEU A 112 -1.61 17.22 2.73
CA LEU A 112 -1.88 16.10 1.86
C LEU A 112 -3.15 15.38 2.34
N VAL A 113 -4.04 15.04 1.41
CA VAL A 113 -5.21 14.22 1.68
C VAL A 113 -5.21 12.98 0.79
N ILE A 114 -5.55 11.82 1.37
CA ILE A 114 -5.63 10.54 0.66
C ILE A 114 -7.00 9.92 0.87
N ARG A 115 -7.72 9.64 -0.22
CA ARG A 115 -9.06 9.04 -0.20
C ARG A 115 -9.25 8.06 -1.34
N ARG A 116 -10.26 7.20 -1.18
CA ARG A 116 -10.73 6.33 -2.23
C ARG A 116 -11.83 7.01 -3.05
N GLY A 117 -11.79 6.84 -4.37
CA GLY A 117 -12.77 7.43 -5.29
C GLY A 117 -12.43 8.85 -5.72
N ARG A 118 -12.94 9.21 -6.90
CA ARG A 118 -12.68 10.50 -7.54
C ARG A 118 -13.80 11.52 -7.28
N SER A 119 -14.93 11.11 -6.74
CA SER A 119 -16.07 11.99 -6.46
C SER A 119 -16.00 12.64 -5.09
N GLY A 120 -16.65 13.78 -4.93
CA GLY A 120 -16.80 14.48 -3.66
C GLY A 120 -15.63 15.36 -3.22
N TRP A 121 -14.59 15.49 -4.06
CA TRP A 121 -13.44 16.37 -3.77
C TRP A 121 -13.85 17.83 -3.90
N ALA A 122 -13.31 18.68 -3.03
CA ALA A 122 -13.51 20.12 -3.13
C ALA A 122 -12.95 20.65 -4.48
N PRO A 123 -13.58 21.64 -5.12
CA PRO A 123 -13.13 22.18 -6.42
C PRO A 123 -11.70 22.69 -6.43
N SER A 124 -11.19 23.14 -5.27
CA SER A 124 -9.81 23.62 -5.10
C SER A 124 -8.77 22.49 -5.08
N LEU A 125 -9.18 21.24 -4.91
CA LEU A 125 -8.29 20.09 -4.86
C LEU A 125 -8.26 19.38 -6.21
N GLN A 126 -7.05 19.03 -6.64
CA GLN A 126 -6.83 18.29 -7.89
C GLN A 126 -6.41 16.85 -7.59
N PRO A 127 -7.37 15.90 -7.49
CA PRO A 127 -7.05 14.53 -7.12
C PRO A 127 -6.26 13.80 -8.20
N GLN A 128 -5.09 13.31 -7.83
CA GLN A 128 -4.21 12.47 -8.65
C GLN A 128 -4.32 11.01 -8.21
N ARG A 129 -4.03 10.08 -9.13
CA ARG A 129 -4.05 8.64 -8.82
C ARG A 129 -2.92 8.28 -7.88
N LEU A 130 -3.23 7.50 -6.85
CA LEU A 130 -2.25 7.01 -5.89
C LEU A 130 -1.97 5.52 -6.13
N LEU A 131 -2.98 4.66 -5.98
CA LEU A 131 -2.85 3.21 -6.20
C LEU A 131 -4.17 2.59 -6.66
N GLU A 132 -4.05 1.48 -7.39
CA GLU A 132 -5.13 0.55 -7.69
C GLU A 132 -5.20 -0.51 -6.59
N ASP A 133 -6.38 -1.04 -6.35
CA ASP A 133 -6.59 -1.98 -5.25
C ASP A 133 -7.70 -2.98 -5.60
N GLU A 134 -7.73 -4.08 -4.90
CA GLU A 134 -8.75 -5.11 -5.03
C GLU A 134 -9.17 -5.63 -3.67
N ILE A 135 -10.38 -6.17 -3.56
CA ILE A 135 -10.86 -6.82 -2.34
C ILE A 135 -10.60 -8.32 -2.42
N LEU A 136 -10.03 -8.84 -1.35
CA LEU A 136 -9.78 -10.25 -1.11
C LEU A 136 -10.56 -10.74 0.13
N VAL A 137 -10.93 -12.01 0.11
CA VAL A 137 -11.36 -12.72 1.34
C VAL A 137 -10.13 -13.18 2.09
N VAL A 138 -10.06 -12.89 3.38
CA VAL A 138 -8.95 -13.32 4.23
C VAL A 138 -9.44 -13.96 5.51
N ALA A 139 -8.59 -14.84 6.05
CA ALA A 139 -8.83 -15.58 7.29
C ALA A 139 -7.53 -15.83 8.04
N ALA A 140 -7.60 -16.00 9.37
CA ALA A 140 -6.51 -16.56 10.14
C ALA A 140 -6.35 -18.07 9.81
N PRO A 141 -5.12 -18.62 9.70
CA PRO A 141 -4.92 -20.05 9.49
C PRO A 141 -5.58 -20.93 10.54
N SER A 142 -5.61 -20.50 11.81
CA SER A 142 -6.26 -21.21 12.91
C SER A 142 -7.76 -21.39 12.73
N LEU A 143 -8.45 -20.39 12.16
CA LEU A 143 -9.86 -20.49 11.82
C LEU A 143 -10.09 -21.60 10.77
N LEU A 144 -9.27 -21.65 9.74
CA LEU A 144 -9.40 -22.62 8.64
C LEU A 144 -9.05 -24.05 9.06
N GLN A 145 -8.21 -24.20 10.09
CA GLN A 145 -7.94 -25.52 10.71
C GLN A 145 -9.16 -26.06 11.44
N SER A 146 -9.95 -25.20 12.07
CA SER A 146 -11.17 -25.62 12.80
C SER A 146 -12.36 -25.78 11.87
N THR A 147 -12.48 -24.94 10.85
CA THR A 147 -13.59 -24.94 9.89
C THR A 147 -13.02 -24.67 8.50
N ALA A 148 -12.95 -25.69 7.67
CA ALA A 148 -12.35 -25.58 6.34
C ALA A 148 -13.17 -24.67 5.42
N LEU A 149 -12.47 -23.86 4.60
CA LEU A 149 -13.03 -23.04 3.53
C LEU A 149 -12.37 -23.46 2.21
N ASN A 150 -12.88 -24.52 1.59
CA ASN A 150 -12.33 -25.10 0.36
C ASN A 150 -13.04 -24.57 -0.90
N SER A 151 -14.20 -23.97 -0.72
CA SER A 151 -15.02 -23.45 -1.82
C SER A 151 -15.90 -22.30 -1.35
N PRO A 152 -16.44 -21.47 -2.26
CA PRO A 152 -17.35 -20.39 -1.92
C PRO A 152 -18.64 -20.86 -1.20
N LYS A 153 -19.02 -22.14 -1.35
CA LYS A 153 -20.18 -22.71 -0.65
C LYS A 153 -19.99 -22.82 0.86
N ASP A 154 -18.74 -22.85 1.30
CA ASP A 154 -18.40 -22.98 2.73
C ASP A 154 -18.46 -21.64 3.47
N LEU A 155 -18.55 -20.50 2.76
CA LEU A 155 -18.61 -19.15 3.35
C LEU A 155 -19.72 -19.03 4.40
N GLY A 156 -20.89 -19.66 4.18
CA GLY A 156 -22.02 -19.60 5.10
C GLY A 156 -21.81 -20.31 6.44
N ARG A 157 -20.73 -21.09 6.59
CA ARG A 157 -20.36 -21.79 7.83
C ARG A 157 -19.50 -20.92 8.75
N HIS A 158 -18.99 -19.81 8.23
CA HIS A 158 -18.10 -18.90 8.95
C HIS A 158 -18.81 -17.65 9.39
N THR A 159 -18.33 -17.06 10.47
CA THR A 159 -18.72 -15.71 10.88
C THR A 159 -18.14 -14.70 9.89
N LEU A 160 -19.00 -13.83 9.37
CA LEU A 160 -18.58 -12.73 8.50
C LEU A 160 -18.31 -11.48 9.35
N LEU A 161 -17.12 -10.91 9.18
CA LEU A 161 -16.73 -9.69 9.86
C LEU A 161 -17.06 -8.49 8.97
N VAL A 162 -17.81 -7.52 9.51
CA VAL A 162 -18.37 -6.40 8.75
C VAL A 162 -17.96 -5.08 9.37
N SER A 163 -17.46 -4.16 8.56
CA SER A 163 -17.31 -2.76 8.97
C SER A 163 -18.60 -1.99 8.69
N ARG A 164 -19.12 -1.26 9.69
CA ARG A 164 -20.34 -0.42 9.53
C ARG A 164 -20.19 0.59 8.41
N SER A 165 -19.01 1.18 8.23
CA SER A 165 -18.75 2.10 7.13
C SER A 165 -18.73 1.43 5.74
N ARG A 166 -18.86 0.09 5.68
CA ARG A 166 -18.79 -0.76 4.49
C ARG A 166 -19.77 -1.93 4.59
N ALA A 167 -20.96 -1.69 5.10
CA ALA A 167 -21.96 -2.71 5.44
C ALA A 167 -22.34 -3.62 4.27
N ASN A 168 -22.31 -3.12 3.04
CA ASN A 168 -22.72 -3.86 1.84
C ASN A 168 -21.55 -4.52 1.09
N ASP A 169 -20.34 -4.53 1.64
CA ASP A 169 -19.18 -5.07 0.91
C ASP A 169 -19.32 -6.56 0.60
N TRP A 170 -19.79 -7.37 1.57
CA TRP A 170 -20.03 -8.80 1.34
C TRP A 170 -21.07 -9.07 0.25
N GLN A 171 -22.19 -8.34 0.25
CA GLN A 171 -23.19 -8.46 -0.79
C GLN A 171 -22.63 -8.12 -2.16
N LYS A 172 -21.95 -6.98 -2.30
CA LYS A 172 -21.35 -6.52 -3.55
C LYS A 172 -20.28 -7.48 -4.07
N TRP A 173 -19.46 -8.03 -3.15
CA TRP A 173 -18.43 -8.98 -3.49
C TRP A 173 -19.02 -10.29 -4.01
N LEU A 174 -20.06 -10.84 -3.32
CA LEU A 174 -20.77 -12.03 -3.77
C LEU A 174 -21.40 -11.82 -5.16
N GLU A 175 -22.08 -10.70 -5.37
CA GLU A 175 -22.67 -10.33 -6.66
C GLU A 175 -21.60 -10.23 -7.76
N HIS A 176 -20.47 -9.58 -7.47
CA HIS A 176 -19.36 -9.45 -8.42
C HIS A 176 -18.77 -10.81 -8.80
N CYS A 177 -18.61 -11.71 -7.84
CA CYS A 177 -18.10 -13.07 -8.06
C CYS A 177 -19.15 -14.05 -8.65
N GLY A 178 -20.37 -13.58 -8.95
CA GLY A 178 -21.45 -14.43 -9.48
C GLY A 178 -21.98 -15.46 -8.47
N LEU A 179 -21.77 -15.22 -7.17
CA LEU A 179 -22.18 -16.10 -6.09
C LEU A 179 -23.57 -15.75 -5.59
N LYS A 180 -24.30 -16.77 -5.10
CA LYS A 180 -25.61 -16.56 -4.50
C LYS A 180 -25.49 -15.85 -3.15
N PRO A 181 -26.47 -15.01 -2.76
CA PRO A 181 -26.52 -14.43 -1.43
C PRO A 181 -26.50 -15.51 -0.35
N LEU A 182 -25.77 -15.28 0.72
CA LEU A 182 -25.71 -16.19 1.86
C LEU A 182 -26.99 -16.07 2.69
N ARG A 183 -27.54 -17.21 3.12
CA ARG A 183 -28.75 -17.24 3.97
C ARG A 183 -28.34 -17.03 5.43
N GLN A 184 -28.52 -15.80 5.94
CA GLN A 184 -28.31 -15.42 7.35
C GLN A 184 -27.00 -15.94 7.97
N PRO A 185 -25.83 -15.62 7.38
CA PRO A 185 -24.56 -16.03 7.96
C PRO A 185 -24.35 -15.37 9.31
N PRO A 186 -23.69 -16.03 10.27
CA PRO A 186 -23.24 -15.37 11.50
C PRO A 186 -22.43 -14.12 11.14
N THR A 187 -22.70 -13.00 11.80
CA THR A 187 -22.09 -11.71 11.45
C THR A 187 -21.67 -10.95 12.70
N LEU A 188 -20.43 -10.44 12.71
CA LEU A 188 -19.93 -9.50 13.72
C LEU A 188 -19.67 -8.14 13.09
N HIS A 189 -20.14 -7.09 13.74
CA HIS A 189 -20.05 -5.72 13.26
C HIS A 189 -19.03 -4.89 14.04
N PHE A 190 -18.22 -4.13 13.32
CA PHE A 190 -17.22 -3.21 13.85
C PHE A 190 -17.39 -1.83 13.18
N ASP A 191 -16.99 -0.76 13.84
CA ASP A 191 -17.10 0.58 13.26
C ASP A 191 -16.13 0.80 12.09
N HIS A 192 -14.91 0.30 12.22
CA HIS A 192 -13.85 0.53 11.24
C HIS A 192 -13.21 -0.77 10.73
N LEU A 193 -12.72 -0.74 9.48
CA LEU A 193 -12.10 -1.89 8.84
C LEU A 193 -10.84 -2.40 9.57
N HIS A 194 -10.06 -1.54 10.24
CA HIS A 194 -8.89 -2.00 10.99
C HIS A 194 -9.26 -2.86 12.20
N PHE A 195 -10.43 -2.66 12.81
CA PHE A 195 -10.96 -3.55 13.84
C PHE A 195 -11.43 -4.89 13.26
N VAL A 196 -12.07 -4.85 12.07
CA VAL A 196 -12.41 -6.07 11.31
C VAL A 196 -11.16 -6.90 11.03
N LEU A 197 -10.08 -6.26 10.60
CA LEU A 197 -8.83 -6.95 10.33
C LEU A 197 -8.18 -7.52 11.60
N GLN A 198 -8.22 -6.80 12.71
CA GLN A 198 -7.73 -7.34 13.98
C GLN A 198 -8.54 -8.55 14.41
N ALA A 199 -9.87 -8.47 14.37
CA ALA A 199 -10.75 -9.59 14.68
C ALA A 199 -10.50 -10.80 13.74
N CYS A 200 -10.18 -10.55 12.48
CA CYS A 200 -9.82 -11.61 11.53
C CYS A 200 -8.48 -12.27 11.89
N VAL A 201 -7.46 -11.49 12.25
CA VAL A 201 -6.16 -12.01 12.73
C VAL A 201 -6.34 -12.86 14.00
N ASP A 202 -7.25 -12.47 14.87
CA ASP A 202 -7.59 -13.18 16.11
C ASP A 202 -8.50 -14.41 15.88
N GLY A 203 -8.82 -14.73 14.61
CA GLY A 203 -9.58 -15.93 14.24
C GLY A 203 -11.08 -15.86 14.44
N LEU A 204 -11.66 -14.68 14.65
CA LEU A 204 -13.10 -14.49 14.92
C LEU A 204 -14.00 -14.71 13.68
N GLY A 205 -13.45 -14.70 12.47
CA GLY A 205 -14.20 -14.88 11.24
C GLY A 205 -13.46 -14.49 9.98
N LEU A 206 -14.19 -14.47 8.85
CA LEU A 206 -13.71 -14.07 7.54
C LEU A 206 -13.85 -12.55 7.35
N ALA A 207 -12.89 -11.92 6.71
CA ALA A 207 -12.96 -10.50 6.38
C ALA A 207 -12.80 -10.27 4.87
N LEU A 208 -13.50 -9.25 4.36
CA LEU A 208 -13.23 -8.63 3.07
C LEU A 208 -12.30 -7.44 3.25
N CYS A 209 -11.13 -7.48 2.64
CA CYS A 209 -10.13 -6.44 2.83
C CYS A 209 -9.43 -6.04 1.53
N PRO A 210 -9.12 -4.75 1.35
CA PRO A 210 -8.22 -4.29 0.30
C PRO A 210 -6.84 -4.94 0.40
N ALA A 211 -6.34 -5.45 -0.72
CA ALA A 211 -5.04 -6.12 -0.80
C ALA A 211 -3.88 -5.24 -0.30
N SER A 212 -3.94 -3.92 -0.60
CA SER A 212 -2.95 -2.95 -0.14
C SER A 212 -2.79 -2.87 1.39
N LEU A 213 -3.81 -3.28 2.16
CA LEU A 213 -3.79 -3.25 3.63
C LEU A 213 -3.37 -4.58 4.27
N LEU A 214 -3.08 -5.60 3.46
CA LEU A 214 -2.85 -6.98 3.89
C LEU A 214 -1.37 -7.40 3.85
N ALA A 215 -0.50 -6.67 3.16
CA ALA A 215 0.86 -7.09 2.82
C ALA A 215 1.62 -7.67 4.03
N LYS A 216 1.59 -6.98 5.18
CA LYS A 216 2.28 -7.44 6.40
C LYS A 216 1.69 -8.72 7.00
N ASP A 217 0.36 -8.87 6.97
CA ASP A 217 -0.29 -10.03 7.58
C ASP A 217 -0.17 -11.27 6.70
N LEU A 218 -0.22 -11.10 5.38
CA LEU A 218 0.01 -12.18 4.41
C LEU A 218 1.47 -12.63 4.45
N SER A 219 2.44 -11.70 4.41
CA SER A 219 3.87 -12.04 4.45
C SER A 219 4.31 -12.71 5.75
N SER A 220 3.68 -12.36 6.88
CA SER A 220 3.94 -12.99 8.18
C SER A 220 3.13 -14.25 8.45
N GLY A 221 2.25 -14.67 7.53
CA GLY A 221 1.38 -15.83 7.68
C GLY A 221 0.28 -15.68 8.74
N ARG A 222 0.04 -14.47 9.26
CA ARG A 222 -1.06 -14.22 10.22
C ARG A 222 -2.43 -14.30 9.55
N LEU A 223 -2.50 -13.92 8.28
CA LEU A 223 -3.67 -14.09 7.43
C LEU A 223 -3.28 -14.87 6.18
N VAL A 224 -4.25 -15.55 5.62
CA VAL A 224 -4.17 -16.21 4.32
C VAL A 224 -5.36 -15.80 3.48
N CYS A 225 -5.23 -15.93 2.15
CA CYS A 225 -6.30 -15.72 1.20
C CYS A 225 -6.80 -17.11 0.72
N PRO A 226 -7.90 -17.63 1.30
CA PRO A 226 -8.36 -19.00 1.01
C PRO A 226 -9.02 -19.15 -0.37
N LEU A 227 -9.45 -18.04 -0.98
CA LEU A 227 -10.12 -18.01 -2.28
C LEU A 227 -9.44 -16.95 -3.18
N PRO A 228 -8.17 -17.13 -3.56
CA PRO A 228 -7.38 -16.09 -4.25
C PRO A 228 -7.90 -15.77 -5.65
N GLU A 229 -8.62 -16.69 -6.30
CA GLU A 229 -9.26 -16.50 -7.60
C GLU A 229 -10.51 -15.61 -7.54
N LEU A 230 -11.10 -15.43 -6.34
CA LEU A 230 -12.28 -14.61 -6.13
C LEU A 230 -11.88 -13.26 -5.55
N HIS A 231 -11.64 -12.33 -6.42
CA HIS A 231 -11.29 -10.95 -6.07
C HIS A 231 -12.21 -9.95 -6.77
N GLN A 232 -12.35 -8.77 -6.20
CA GLN A 232 -13.14 -7.68 -6.76
C GLN A 232 -12.29 -6.43 -6.90
N PRO A 233 -12.15 -5.86 -8.11
CA PRO A 233 -11.49 -4.57 -8.29
C PRO A 233 -12.16 -3.49 -7.45
N LEU A 234 -11.35 -2.68 -6.77
CA LEU A 234 -11.81 -1.56 -5.98
C LEU A 234 -11.65 -0.23 -6.73
N THR A 235 -12.46 0.73 -6.31
CA THR A 235 -12.24 2.12 -6.66
C THR A 235 -10.85 2.54 -6.19
N ARG A 236 -10.05 3.10 -7.09
CA ARG A 236 -8.67 3.55 -6.86
C ARG A 236 -8.57 4.54 -5.71
N TYR A 237 -7.42 4.55 -5.06
CA TYR A 237 -7.05 5.64 -4.17
C TYR A 237 -6.53 6.82 -4.97
N TYR A 238 -6.86 8.00 -4.46
CA TYR A 238 -6.40 9.29 -4.97
C TYR A 238 -5.79 10.10 -3.84
N TYR A 239 -4.91 11.01 -4.20
CA TYR A 239 -4.35 12.00 -3.29
C TYR A 239 -4.49 13.39 -3.89
N ALA A 240 -4.52 14.41 -3.04
CA ALA A 240 -4.37 15.80 -3.45
C ALA A 240 -3.55 16.56 -2.42
N LEU A 241 -2.78 17.52 -2.89
CA LEU A 241 -2.10 18.50 -2.06
C LEU A 241 -3.01 19.72 -1.90
N ALA A 242 -2.97 20.35 -0.72
CA ALA A 242 -3.59 21.66 -0.53
C ALA A 242 -2.86 22.72 -1.39
N ALA A 243 -3.54 23.80 -1.71
CA ALA A 243 -2.98 24.87 -2.55
C ALA A 243 -1.78 25.56 -1.87
N ASP A 244 -1.79 25.61 -0.55
CA ASP A 244 -0.77 26.19 0.33
C ASP A 244 0.09 25.13 1.04
N ALA A 245 0.06 23.89 0.55
CA ALA A 245 0.81 22.78 1.14
C ALA A 245 2.31 23.09 1.24
N ALA A 246 2.91 22.70 2.35
CA ALA A 246 4.34 22.82 2.54
C ALA A 246 5.10 22.03 1.43
N PRO A 247 6.24 22.55 0.93
CA PRO A 247 7.05 21.84 -0.09
C PRO A 247 7.43 20.42 0.31
N GLU A 248 7.54 20.15 1.60
CA GLU A 248 7.83 18.86 2.19
C GLU A 248 6.71 17.83 1.96
N ALA A 249 5.47 18.29 1.73
CA ALA A 249 4.36 17.41 1.36
C ALA A 249 4.57 16.73 -0.02
N GLN A 250 5.24 17.44 -0.93
CA GLN A 250 5.65 16.86 -2.21
C GLN A 250 6.69 15.74 -2.01
N VAL A 251 7.67 15.95 -1.13
CA VAL A 251 8.66 14.92 -0.77
C VAL A 251 7.96 13.71 -0.15
N PHE A 252 6.97 13.94 0.71
CA PHE A 252 6.24 12.87 1.37
C PHE A 252 5.44 12.03 0.37
N ILE A 253 4.73 12.65 -0.57
CA ILE A 253 3.96 11.90 -1.58
C ILE A 253 4.87 11.18 -2.58
N GLU A 254 5.99 11.73 -2.98
CA GLU A 254 6.97 11.07 -3.84
C GLU A 254 7.53 9.81 -3.19
N TRP A 255 7.88 9.89 -1.88
CA TRP A 255 8.26 8.72 -1.10
C TRP A 255 7.15 7.67 -1.05
N MET A 256 5.89 8.07 -0.80
CA MET A 256 4.76 7.14 -0.80
C MET A 256 4.59 6.43 -2.15
N LEU A 257 4.69 7.16 -3.25
CA LEU A 257 4.59 6.59 -4.60
C LEU A 257 5.71 5.57 -4.86
N ALA A 258 6.93 5.84 -4.40
CA ALA A 258 8.04 4.89 -4.49
C ALA A 258 7.76 3.62 -3.68
N GLN A 259 7.23 3.73 -2.46
CA GLN A 259 6.83 2.58 -1.64
C GLN A 259 5.74 1.73 -2.31
N ILE A 260 4.73 2.37 -2.91
CA ILE A 260 3.66 1.68 -3.65
C ILE A 260 4.22 0.91 -4.84
N GLN A 261 5.17 1.49 -5.57
CA GLN A 261 5.81 0.81 -6.70
C GLN A 261 6.62 -0.41 -6.23
N GLN A 262 7.34 -0.31 -5.11
CA GLN A 262 8.07 -1.43 -4.51
C GLN A 262 7.12 -2.56 -4.08
N ASP A 263 6.01 -2.23 -3.41
CA ASP A 263 4.98 -3.20 -3.02
C ASP A 263 4.42 -3.94 -4.26
N ALA A 264 4.16 -3.23 -5.35
CA ALA A 264 3.62 -3.82 -6.58
C ALA A 264 4.60 -4.81 -7.26
N VAL A 265 5.90 -4.54 -7.21
CA VAL A 265 6.94 -5.45 -7.72
C VAL A 265 7.02 -6.69 -6.84
N THR A 266 7.05 -6.53 -5.52
CA THR A 266 7.14 -7.65 -4.56
C THR A 266 5.95 -8.59 -4.66
N ASN A 267 4.73 -8.05 -4.76
CA ASN A 267 3.51 -8.84 -4.89
C ASN A 267 3.45 -9.66 -6.19
N ARG A 268 3.97 -9.14 -7.31
CA ARG A 268 4.05 -9.88 -8.57
C ARG A 268 5.02 -11.08 -8.51
N THR A 269 6.03 -11.00 -7.68
CA THR A 269 7.06 -12.05 -7.52
C THR A 269 6.58 -13.16 -6.57
N GLN A 270 5.58 -12.90 -5.72
CA GLN A 270 5.07 -13.85 -4.72
C GLN A 270 3.82 -14.62 -5.15
N VAL A 271 3.20 -14.30 -6.29
CA VAL A 271 2.14 -15.15 -6.86
C VAL A 271 2.81 -16.26 -7.67
N PRO A 272 2.85 -17.52 -7.18
CA PRO A 272 3.35 -18.62 -7.98
C PRO A 272 2.39 -18.78 -9.17
N THR A 273 2.88 -18.53 -10.36
CA THR A 273 2.23 -19.01 -11.59
C THR A 273 2.16 -20.53 -11.45
N GLN A 274 1.01 -21.07 -11.07
CA GLN A 274 0.77 -22.49 -11.26
C GLN A 274 0.84 -22.72 -12.77
N ALA A 275 1.99 -23.26 -13.18
CA ALA A 275 2.22 -23.73 -14.52
C ALA A 275 1.10 -24.71 -14.87
N SER A 276 0.42 -24.44 -15.98
CA SER A 276 -0.37 -25.38 -16.74
C SER A 276 0.42 -26.69 -16.88
N GLY A 277 0.05 -27.67 -16.12
CA GLY A 277 0.48 -29.06 -16.30
C GLY A 277 -0.67 -29.80 -16.93
N ALA A 278 -0.44 -30.15 -18.18
CA ALA A 278 -1.11 -31.05 -19.09
C ALA A 278 -2.30 -31.88 -18.57
#